data_f1551b82b9f2c902ba3cf4bc2a619e36
#
_entry.id   f1551b82b9f2c902ba3cf4bc2a619e36
#
_cell.length_a   1.000
_cell.length_b   1.000
_cell.length_c   1.000
_cell.angle_alpha   90.00
_cell.angle_beta   90.00
_cell.angle_gamma   90.00
#
_symmetry.space_group_name_H-M   'P 1'
#
loop_
_entity.id
_entity.type
_entity.pdbx_description
1 polymer ?
#
loop_
_entity_poly.entity_id
_entity_poly.type
_entity_poly.pdbx_seq_one_letter_code
_entity_poly.pdbx_strand_id
1 'polypeptide(L)'
;LHVWSDGMLFGLGMETTAVDGGATVDGMKLVMIDTSDPAKLHDLHTQTLDADYSEALNNHKAILVDSDKDLIAFPAENSYLVYGYSADDGFTLRKEIPVSQWDENNRGLYIGDYFYVVGSDQVNVLDLGTLENVAQAIIPRG
;
A
#
# COMPACT_ATOMS: atom_id res chain seq x y z
N LEU A 1 -9.94 -4.41 3.51
CA LEU A 1 -10.76 -3.54 2.65
C LEU A 1 -10.82 -2.15 3.25
N HIS A 2 -10.70 -1.13 2.39
CA HIS A 2 -10.72 0.29 2.75
C HIS A 2 -11.61 1.07 1.78
N VAL A 3 -12.28 2.10 2.26
CA VAL A 3 -13.00 3.02 1.38
C VAL A 3 -11.99 3.83 0.60
N TRP A 4 -12.08 3.79 -0.75
CA TRP A 4 -11.30 4.65 -1.62
C TRP A 4 -12.02 5.97 -1.87
N SER A 5 -13.23 5.87 -2.37
CA SER A 5 -14.11 7.01 -2.61
C SER A 5 -15.56 6.56 -2.59
N ASP A 6 -16.49 7.47 -2.84
CA ASP A 6 -17.91 7.12 -2.98
C ASP A 6 -18.09 6.10 -4.13
N GLY A 7 -18.66 4.95 -3.82
CA GLY A 7 -18.87 3.86 -4.77
C GLY A 7 -17.63 3.01 -5.10
N MET A 8 -16.50 3.18 -4.39
CA MET A 8 -15.29 2.38 -4.60
C MET A 8 -14.63 1.91 -3.30
N LEU A 9 -14.28 0.61 -3.27
CA LEU A 9 -13.48 0.00 -2.20
C LEU A 9 -12.12 -0.46 -2.73
N PHE A 10 -11.09 -0.20 -1.96
CA PHE A 10 -9.76 -0.75 -2.15
C PHE A 10 -9.56 -2.01 -1.30
N GLY A 11 -9.01 -3.05 -1.89
CA GLY A 11 -8.62 -4.28 -1.22
C GLY A 11 -7.14 -4.59 -1.39
N LEU A 12 -6.53 -5.05 -0.31
CA LEU A 12 -5.21 -5.67 -0.29
C LEU A 12 -5.37 -7.10 0.21
N GLY A 13 -4.84 -8.07 -0.50
CA GLY A 13 -4.95 -9.48 -0.17
C GLY A 13 -3.85 -10.31 -0.79
N MET A 14 -4.01 -11.64 -0.70
CA MET A 14 -3.12 -12.60 -1.36
C MET A 14 -3.74 -13.02 -2.70
N GLU A 15 -2.89 -13.13 -3.73
CA GLU A 15 -3.25 -13.80 -4.96
C GLU A 15 -3.05 -15.31 -4.78
N THR A 16 -4.04 -16.09 -5.15
CA THR A 16 -3.98 -17.54 -5.02
C THR A 16 -4.44 -18.23 -6.29
N THR A 17 -3.71 -19.27 -6.71
CA THR A 17 -4.12 -20.16 -7.81
C THR A 17 -4.55 -21.50 -7.26
N ALA A 18 -5.73 -21.95 -7.68
CA ALA A 18 -6.21 -23.28 -7.32
C ALA A 18 -5.37 -24.37 -8.00
N VAL A 19 -4.91 -25.33 -7.22
CA VAL A 19 -4.20 -26.52 -7.69
C VAL A 19 -4.89 -27.78 -7.16
N ASP A 20 -4.59 -28.94 -7.76
CA ASP A 20 -5.14 -30.21 -7.27
C ASP A 20 -4.77 -30.42 -5.78
N GLY A 21 -5.78 -30.44 -4.93
CA GLY A 21 -5.64 -30.66 -3.49
C GLY A 21 -5.43 -29.37 -2.64
N GLY A 22 -5.54 -28.16 -3.23
CA GLY A 22 -5.38 -26.92 -2.47
C GLY A 22 -5.29 -25.65 -3.30
N ALA A 23 -4.51 -24.70 -2.82
CA ALA A 23 -4.17 -23.48 -3.53
C ALA A 23 -2.71 -23.10 -3.25
N THR A 24 -2.05 -22.53 -4.25
CA THR A 24 -0.75 -21.87 -4.08
C THR A 24 -0.93 -20.37 -3.94
N VAL A 25 -0.05 -19.73 -3.16
CA VAL A 25 0.02 -18.28 -3.05
C VAL A 25 1.00 -17.78 -4.11
N ASP A 26 0.55 -16.85 -4.95
CA ASP A 26 1.31 -16.33 -6.09
C ASP A 26 1.76 -14.87 -5.87
N GLY A 27 1.71 -14.39 -4.63
CA GLY A 27 2.06 -13.04 -4.24
C GLY A 27 0.90 -12.27 -3.63
N MET A 28 1.06 -10.96 -3.56
CA MET A 28 0.02 -10.06 -3.06
C MET A 28 -0.78 -9.44 -4.20
N LYS A 29 -1.97 -8.98 -3.88
CA LYS A 29 -2.90 -8.41 -4.84
C LYS A 29 -3.55 -7.14 -4.34
N LEU A 30 -3.51 -6.11 -5.17
CA LEU A 30 -4.31 -4.90 -5.03
C LEU A 30 -5.56 -5.05 -5.90
N VAL A 31 -6.70 -4.65 -5.39
CA VAL A 31 -7.96 -4.63 -6.16
C VAL A 31 -8.75 -3.37 -5.87
N MET A 32 -9.31 -2.77 -6.92
CA MET A 32 -10.31 -1.72 -6.79
C MET A 32 -11.66 -2.29 -7.19
N ILE A 33 -12.65 -2.15 -6.33
CA ILE A 33 -13.97 -2.75 -6.47
C ILE A 33 -15.00 -1.65 -6.64
N ASP A 34 -15.82 -1.76 -7.69
CA ASP A 34 -17.01 -0.94 -7.86
C ASP A 34 -18.13 -1.43 -6.93
N THR A 35 -18.61 -0.54 -6.09
CA THR A 35 -19.71 -0.78 -5.14
C THR A 35 -20.90 0.14 -5.38
N SER A 36 -20.95 0.83 -6.52
CA SER A 36 -22.01 1.78 -6.85
C SER A 36 -23.37 1.09 -6.97
N ASP A 37 -23.41 -0.16 -7.43
CA ASP A 37 -24.58 -1.03 -7.39
C ASP A 37 -24.34 -2.21 -6.43
N PRO A 38 -24.97 -2.22 -5.23
CA PRO A 38 -24.76 -3.28 -4.25
C PRO A 38 -25.14 -4.69 -4.73
N ALA A 39 -25.95 -4.79 -5.78
CA ALA A 39 -26.34 -6.05 -6.39
C ALA A 39 -25.35 -6.53 -7.48
N LYS A 40 -24.38 -5.70 -7.88
CA LYS A 40 -23.46 -5.96 -8.99
C LYS A 40 -22.04 -5.51 -8.67
N LEU A 41 -21.52 -5.95 -7.53
CA LEU A 41 -20.12 -5.70 -7.17
C LEU A 41 -19.19 -6.35 -8.18
N HIS A 42 -18.16 -5.61 -8.64
CA HIS A 42 -17.17 -6.15 -9.56
C HIS A 42 -15.83 -5.42 -9.42
N ASP A 43 -14.77 -6.12 -9.81
CA ASP A 43 -13.43 -5.57 -9.83
C ASP A 43 -13.27 -4.61 -11.01
N LEU A 44 -12.81 -3.40 -10.75
CA LEU A 44 -12.45 -2.41 -11.78
C LEU A 44 -11.03 -2.66 -12.29
N HIS A 45 -10.09 -2.79 -11.38
CA HIS A 45 -8.68 -3.05 -11.66
C HIS A 45 -8.07 -3.96 -10.60
N THR A 46 -7.13 -4.78 -11.03
CA THR A 46 -6.35 -5.67 -10.20
C THR A 46 -4.88 -5.53 -10.53
N GLN A 47 -4.02 -5.50 -9.52
CA GLN A 47 -2.57 -5.46 -9.66
C GLN A 47 -1.95 -6.51 -8.76
N THR A 48 -1.24 -7.48 -9.33
CA THR A 48 -0.44 -8.44 -8.57
C THR A 48 0.92 -7.86 -8.24
N LEU A 49 1.40 -8.09 -7.03
CA LEU A 49 2.71 -7.71 -6.54
C LEU A 49 3.55 -8.96 -6.31
N ASP A 50 4.81 -8.92 -6.73
CA ASP A 50 5.81 -9.94 -6.42
C ASP A 50 6.34 -9.73 -5.00
N ALA A 51 5.48 -9.98 -4.03
CA ALA A 51 5.78 -9.91 -2.61
C ALA A 51 4.92 -10.95 -1.88
N ASP A 52 5.54 -11.69 -0.98
CA ASP A 52 4.87 -12.78 -0.25
C ASP A 52 4.22 -12.31 1.05
N TYR A 53 4.59 -11.13 1.54
CA TYR A 53 4.11 -10.63 2.83
C TYR A 53 4.04 -9.11 2.92
N SER A 54 3.00 -8.66 3.62
CA SER A 54 2.87 -7.30 4.15
C SER A 54 2.22 -7.33 5.53
N GLU A 55 2.72 -6.53 6.46
CA GLU A 55 2.05 -6.30 7.75
C GLU A 55 0.64 -5.74 7.58
N ALA A 56 0.39 -4.98 6.52
CA ALA A 56 -0.93 -4.42 6.20
C ALA A 56 -2.03 -5.46 5.97
N LEU A 57 -1.67 -6.73 5.73
CA LEU A 57 -2.64 -7.82 5.63
C LEU A 57 -3.31 -8.13 6.98
N ASN A 58 -2.60 -7.92 8.08
CA ASN A 58 -3.04 -8.28 9.43
C ASN A 58 -3.20 -7.07 10.35
N ASN A 59 -2.63 -5.92 9.98
CA ASN A 59 -2.61 -4.71 10.79
C ASN A 59 -3.08 -3.51 9.96
N HIS A 60 -4.31 -3.08 10.20
CA HIS A 60 -4.90 -1.93 9.49
C HIS A 60 -4.17 -0.60 9.70
N LYS A 61 -3.31 -0.49 10.71
CA LYS A 61 -2.48 0.69 10.95
C LYS A 61 -1.24 0.75 10.06
N ALA A 62 -0.90 -0.35 9.41
CA ALA A 62 0.24 -0.42 8.52
C ALA A 62 -0.06 0.11 7.10
N ILE A 63 -1.31 0.37 6.78
CA ILE A 63 -1.73 0.91 5.49
C ILE A 63 -2.32 2.31 5.62
N LEU A 64 -1.95 3.19 4.70
CA LEU A 64 -2.52 4.51 4.52
C LEU A 64 -3.28 4.55 3.19
N VAL A 65 -4.58 4.86 3.25
CA VAL A 65 -5.44 5.00 2.07
C VAL A 65 -6.09 6.37 2.10
N ASP A 66 -5.78 7.21 1.12
CA ASP A 66 -6.31 8.57 1.00
C ASP A 66 -6.48 8.95 -0.48
N SER A 67 -7.72 8.95 -0.96
CA SER A 67 -8.03 9.25 -2.35
C SER A 67 -7.82 10.72 -2.71
N ASP A 68 -7.97 11.64 -1.77
CA ASP A 68 -7.77 13.07 -2.01
C ASP A 68 -6.30 13.40 -2.27
N LYS A 69 -5.39 12.61 -1.71
CA LYS A 69 -3.94 12.72 -1.92
C LYS A 69 -3.40 11.73 -2.94
N ASP A 70 -4.26 10.90 -3.50
CA ASP A 70 -3.89 9.80 -4.40
C ASP A 70 -2.82 8.88 -3.79
N LEU A 71 -3.08 8.42 -2.56
CA LEU A 71 -2.17 7.60 -1.77
C LEU A 71 -2.81 6.26 -1.39
N ILE A 72 -2.13 5.18 -1.76
CA ILE A 72 -2.29 3.84 -1.21
C ILE A 72 -0.90 3.39 -0.81
N ALA A 73 -0.58 3.42 0.47
CA ALA A 73 0.79 3.25 0.95
C ALA A 73 0.88 2.20 2.05
N PHE A 74 1.80 1.26 1.91
CA PHE A 74 1.95 0.13 2.83
C PHE A 74 3.35 -0.50 2.72
N PRO A 75 3.84 -1.14 3.79
CA PRO A 75 5.06 -1.94 3.72
C PRO A 75 4.80 -3.26 2.99
N ALA A 76 5.76 -3.72 2.21
CA ALA A 76 5.79 -5.04 1.59
C ALA A 76 7.23 -5.54 1.58
N GLU A 77 7.53 -6.57 2.35
CA GLU A 77 8.88 -7.11 2.53
C GLU A 77 9.93 -6.03 2.86
N ASN A 78 10.87 -5.78 1.96
CA ASN A 78 11.97 -4.83 2.12
C ASN A 78 11.66 -3.42 1.63
N SER A 79 10.41 -3.14 1.28
CA SER A 79 10.00 -1.89 0.67
C SER A 79 8.78 -1.30 1.34
N TYR A 80 8.72 0.02 1.40
CA TYR A 80 7.49 0.75 1.63
C TYR A 80 7.00 1.27 0.28
N LEU A 81 5.84 0.79 -0.15
CA LEU A 81 5.27 1.07 -1.46
C LEU A 81 4.23 2.17 -1.38
N VAL A 82 4.26 3.10 -2.33
CA VAL A 82 3.25 4.15 -2.48
C VAL A 82 2.66 4.04 -3.88
N TYR A 83 1.40 3.68 -3.94
CA TYR A 83 0.60 3.61 -5.15
C TYR A 83 -0.35 4.80 -5.27
N GLY A 84 -0.66 5.19 -6.49
CA GLY A 84 -1.81 5.97 -6.86
C GLY A 84 -2.82 5.11 -7.61
N TYR A 85 -4.01 5.64 -7.82
CA TYR A 85 -5.06 4.99 -8.59
C TYR A 85 -5.85 5.99 -9.42
N SER A 86 -6.09 5.64 -10.68
CA SER A 86 -7.05 6.33 -11.53
C SER A 86 -7.95 5.32 -12.26
N ALA A 87 -9.15 5.76 -12.63
CA ALA A 87 -10.09 4.91 -13.38
C ALA A 87 -9.56 4.54 -14.78
N ASP A 88 -8.73 5.40 -15.38
CA ASP A 88 -8.18 5.18 -16.72
C ASP A 88 -6.96 4.25 -16.71
N ASP A 89 -6.05 4.43 -15.75
CA ASP A 89 -4.74 3.74 -15.74
C ASP A 89 -4.66 2.60 -14.71
N GLY A 90 -5.61 2.50 -13.78
CA GLY A 90 -5.57 1.57 -12.67
C GLY A 90 -4.55 1.98 -11.61
N PHE A 91 -3.87 1.01 -11.01
CA PHE A 91 -2.84 1.24 -10.01
C PHE A 91 -1.52 1.64 -10.67
N THR A 92 -0.87 2.66 -10.12
CA THR A 92 0.45 3.13 -10.56
C THR A 92 1.39 3.22 -9.36
N LEU A 93 2.55 2.57 -9.42
CA LEU A 93 3.58 2.70 -8.40
C LEU A 93 4.21 4.10 -8.50
N ARG A 94 3.99 4.93 -7.48
CA ARG A 94 4.50 6.30 -7.42
C ARG A 94 5.87 6.36 -6.76
N LYS A 95 6.11 5.53 -5.75
CA LYS A 95 7.38 5.49 -5.02
C LYS A 95 7.59 4.14 -4.34
N GLU A 96 8.83 3.71 -4.31
CA GLU A 96 9.32 2.59 -3.53
C GLU A 96 10.47 3.07 -2.64
N ILE A 97 10.35 2.84 -1.33
CA ILE A 97 11.32 3.29 -0.34
C ILE A 97 11.87 2.04 0.35
N PRO A 98 13.19 1.79 0.29
CA PRO A 98 13.78 0.67 1.01
C PRO A 98 13.58 0.78 2.52
N VAL A 99 13.10 -0.29 3.14
CA VAL A 99 12.91 -0.42 4.58
C VAL A 99 13.39 -1.79 5.05
N SER A 100 13.55 -1.97 6.36
CA SER A 100 13.90 -3.28 6.91
C SER A 100 12.67 -4.20 6.91
N GLN A 101 12.79 -5.38 6.34
CA GLN A 101 11.73 -6.40 6.38
C GLN A 101 11.39 -6.90 7.79
N TRP A 102 12.33 -6.75 8.70
CA TRP A 102 12.17 -7.16 10.11
C TRP A 102 11.56 -6.06 10.97
N ASP A 103 11.28 -4.90 10.40
CA ASP A 103 10.67 -3.78 11.10
C ASP A 103 9.16 -3.75 10.85
N GLU A 104 8.40 -4.39 11.74
CA GLU A 104 6.94 -4.39 11.71
C GLU A 104 6.32 -3.02 12.05
N ASN A 105 7.15 -2.01 12.33
CA ASN A 105 6.69 -0.68 12.72
C ASN A 105 6.73 0.35 11.59
N ASN A 106 7.02 -0.07 10.35
CA ASN A 106 6.98 0.85 9.22
C ASN A 106 5.58 1.45 9.03
N ARG A 107 5.49 2.77 9.14
CA ARG A 107 4.23 3.53 9.01
C ARG A 107 4.41 4.72 8.10
N GLY A 108 3.44 4.93 7.22
CA GLY A 108 3.35 6.15 6.42
C GLY A 108 2.34 7.12 7.02
N LEU A 109 2.67 8.38 7.02
CA LEU A 109 1.77 9.47 7.39
C LEU A 109 2.15 10.74 6.63
N TYR A 110 1.25 11.70 6.54
CA TYR A 110 1.60 13.02 6.04
C TYR A 110 1.19 14.13 7.01
N ILE A 111 1.99 15.18 7.02
CA ILE A 111 1.75 16.40 7.80
C ILE A 111 2.06 17.59 6.89
N GLY A 112 1.06 18.43 6.60
CA GLY A 112 1.23 19.54 5.68
C GLY A 112 1.64 19.06 4.29
N ASP A 113 2.78 19.51 3.81
CA ASP A 113 3.29 19.25 2.46
C ASP A 113 4.30 18.06 2.41
N TYR A 114 4.46 17.33 3.50
CA TYR A 114 5.45 16.27 3.61
C TYR A 114 4.84 14.92 3.94
N PHE A 115 5.40 13.88 3.31
CA PHE A 115 5.10 12.48 3.57
C PHE A 115 6.25 11.84 4.35
N TYR A 116 5.90 11.14 5.43
CA TYR A 116 6.87 10.51 6.33
C TYR A 116 6.70 9.01 6.28
N VAL A 117 7.81 8.30 6.11
CA VAL A 117 7.89 6.85 6.34
C VAL A 117 8.73 6.62 7.58
N VAL A 118 8.05 6.22 8.66
CA VAL A 118 8.64 6.04 9.99
C VAL A 118 8.85 4.57 10.26
N GLY A 119 10.06 4.19 10.57
CA GLY A 119 10.43 2.86 11.04
C GLY A 119 11.04 2.94 12.44
N SER A 120 11.52 1.80 12.94
CA SER A 120 12.12 1.70 14.28
C SER A 120 13.49 2.37 14.38
N ASP A 121 14.21 2.49 13.27
CA ASP A 121 15.57 2.98 13.21
C ASP A 121 15.78 4.18 12.28
N GLN A 122 14.78 4.53 11.51
CA GLN A 122 14.88 5.64 10.56
C GLN A 122 13.53 6.32 10.28
N VAL A 123 13.61 7.56 9.86
CA VAL A 123 12.50 8.33 9.29
C VAL A 123 12.93 8.87 7.93
N ASN A 124 12.18 8.56 6.90
CA ASN A 124 12.32 9.15 5.56
C ASN A 124 11.28 10.25 5.40
N VAL A 125 11.70 11.38 4.90
CA VAL A 125 10.84 12.53 4.62
C VAL A 125 10.83 12.81 3.12
N LEU A 126 9.65 12.84 2.55
CA LEU A 126 9.43 13.08 1.13
C LEU A 126 8.52 14.27 0.93
N ASP A 127 8.65 14.95 -0.20
CA ASP A 127 7.65 15.91 -0.66
C ASP A 127 6.34 15.16 -0.95
N LEU A 128 5.21 15.63 -0.41
CA LEU A 128 3.92 14.93 -0.55
C LEU A 128 3.42 14.93 -2.01
N GLY A 129 3.71 15.98 -2.77
CA GLY A 129 3.25 16.10 -4.16
C GLY A 129 4.09 15.27 -5.13
N THR A 130 5.42 15.32 -5.02
CA THR A 130 6.36 14.67 -5.94
C THR A 130 6.87 13.32 -5.46
N LEU A 131 6.80 13.04 -4.16
CA LEU A 131 7.40 11.90 -3.45
C LEU A 131 8.92 11.82 -3.62
N GLU A 132 9.58 12.94 -3.92
CA GLU A 132 11.04 13.05 -3.89
C GLU A 132 11.55 13.08 -2.44
N ASN A 133 12.69 12.43 -2.20
CA ASN A 133 13.33 12.45 -0.89
C ASN A 133 13.79 13.88 -0.55
N VAL A 134 13.37 14.36 0.63
CA VAL A 134 13.77 15.66 1.17
C VAL A 134 14.82 15.50 2.25
N ALA A 135 14.64 14.52 3.14
CA ALA A 135 15.51 14.27 4.27
C ALA A 135 15.40 12.82 4.77
N GLN A 136 16.38 12.40 5.52
CA GLN A 136 16.37 11.15 6.26
C GLN A 136 16.99 11.39 7.64
N ALA A 137 16.36 10.86 8.67
CA ALA A 137 16.88 10.84 10.03
C ALA A 137 17.08 9.40 10.49
N ILE A 138 18.23 9.12 11.09
CA ILE A 138 18.51 7.83 11.74
C ILE A 138 18.14 7.96 13.22
N ILE A 139 17.39 7.01 13.73
CA ILE A 139 17.01 6.91 15.14
C ILE A 139 18.04 6.01 15.81
N PRO A 140 18.93 6.52 16.70
CA PRO A 140 19.91 5.69 17.37
C PRO A 140 19.20 4.66 18.25
N ARG A 141 19.59 3.40 18.11
CA ARG A 141 19.20 2.38 19.09
C ARG A 141 20.00 2.61 20.36
N GLY A 142 19.30 2.81 21.45
CA GLY A 142 19.89 2.95 22.77
C GLY A 142 20.48 1.64 23.30
#